data_5aec94c4d985393c3875f77b66f9293c
#
_entry.id   5aec94c4d985393c3875f77b66f9293c
#
_cell.length_a   1.000
_cell.length_b   1.000
_cell.length_c   1.000
_cell.angle_alpha   90.00
_cell.angle_beta   90.00
_cell.angle_gamma   90.00
#
_symmetry.space_group_name_H-M   'P 1'
#
loop_
_entity.id
_entity.type
_entity.pdbx_description
1 polymer ?
#
loop_
_entity_poly.entity_id
_entity_poly.type
_entity_poly.pdbx_seq_one_letter_code
_entity_poly.pdbx_strand_id
1 'polypeptide(L)'
;GLTVEGEGGVLTFIARQHFSKVEGAFDSVLLVCGLGTRSVRDAALSAWLKKMAGVRRLGAVCVSSFLLAEAGLLNGRRATAHWKFGRELAKQYPEVRVEHDPLWVKDGNIYTSAGLSAGIDLALAWVEEDCGVGLAHEAARELVLFLRRPGGQPQLSVSLASQASAMMSIR
;
A
#
# COMPACT_ATOMS: atom_id res chain seq x y z
N GLY A 1 17.91 10.55 17.56
CA GLY A 1 16.76 10.64 16.65
C GLY A 1 16.49 9.29 16.02
N LEU A 2 15.24 9.02 15.68
CA LEU A 2 14.87 7.80 14.96
C LEU A 2 15.14 8.03 13.48
N THR A 3 16.19 7.43 12.95
CA THR A 3 16.52 7.47 11.52
C THR A 3 16.02 6.20 10.85
N VAL A 4 15.45 6.36 9.66
CA VAL A 4 15.06 5.27 8.78
C VAL A 4 15.81 5.46 7.47
N GLU A 5 16.66 4.52 7.12
CA GLU A 5 17.33 4.54 5.83
C GLU A 5 16.40 4.02 4.74
N GLY A 6 16.31 4.76 3.65
CA GLY A 6 15.63 4.30 2.45
C GLY A 6 16.41 3.16 1.79
N GLU A 7 15.73 2.38 0.97
CA GLU A 7 16.33 1.29 0.22
C GLU A 7 17.48 1.82 -0.68
N GLY A 8 18.65 1.21 -0.59
CA GLY A 8 19.85 1.66 -1.29
C GLY A 8 20.69 2.72 -0.54
N GLY A 9 20.32 3.13 0.68
CA GLY A 9 21.14 3.99 1.55
C GLY A 9 21.28 5.45 1.07
N VAL A 10 20.56 5.85 0.02
CA VAL A 10 20.70 7.21 -0.58
C VAL A 10 19.87 8.26 0.17
N LEU A 11 18.76 7.83 0.79
CA LEU A 11 17.85 8.71 1.52
C LEU A 11 17.76 8.27 2.97
N THR A 12 17.87 9.25 3.87
CA THR A 12 17.63 9.03 5.29
C THR A 12 16.45 9.88 5.73
N PHE A 13 15.45 9.24 6.31
CA PHE A 13 14.30 9.90 6.89
C PHE A 13 14.46 10.01 8.40
N ILE A 14 14.03 11.12 8.95
CA ILE A 14 13.95 11.31 10.40
C ILE A 14 12.50 11.12 10.81
N ALA A 15 12.21 10.04 11.52
CA ALA A 15 10.90 9.83 12.12
C ALA A 15 10.75 10.75 13.36
N ARG A 16 9.61 11.41 13.47
CA ARG A 16 9.30 12.25 14.64
C ARG A 16 9.20 11.41 15.91
N GLN A 17 8.70 10.17 15.76
CA GLN A 17 8.37 9.35 16.91
C GLN A 17 8.36 7.86 16.51
N HIS A 18 8.68 7.00 17.44
CA HIS A 18 8.53 5.55 17.28
C HIS A 18 7.06 5.16 17.40
N PHE A 19 6.60 4.16 16.62
CA PHE A 19 5.19 3.74 16.61
C PHE A 19 4.65 3.42 18.02
N SER A 20 5.46 2.83 18.89
CA SER A 20 5.05 2.48 20.26
C SER A 20 4.71 3.67 21.16
N LYS A 21 5.10 4.88 20.75
CA LYS A 21 4.81 6.14 21.44
C LYS A 21 3.71 6.95 20.74
N VAL A 22 3.19 6.41 19.63
CA VAL A 22 2.10 7.06 18.90
C VAL A 22 0.80 6.78 19.63
N GLU A 23 0.27 7.82 20.27
CA GLU A 23 -0.98 7.81 21.03
C GLU A 23 -1.96 8.81 20.42
N GLY A 24 -3.24 8.55 20.61
CA GLY A 24 -4.32 9.43 20.16
C GLY A 24 -5.34 8.75 19.26
N ALA A 25 -6.40 9.47 18.96
CA ALA A 25 -7.42 9.06 18.03
C ALA A 25 -6.99 9.49 16.62
N PHE A 26 -6.71 8.53 15.76
CA PHE A 26 -6.45 8.76 14.35
C PHE A 26 -7.69 8.46 13.54
N ASP A 27 -7.97 9.29 12.55
CA ASP A 27 -8.98 9.02 11.54
C ASP A 27 -8.49 7.95 10.56
N SER A 28 -7.28 8.12 10.06
CA SER A 28 -6.68 7.24 9.06
C SER A 28 -5.22 6.93 9.39
N VAL A 29 -4.80 5.71 9.13
CA VAL A 29 -3.41 5.26 9.26
C VAL A 29 -2.96 4.65 7.94
N LEU A 30 -1.83 5.10 7.41
CA LEU A 30 -1.24 4.57 6.18
C LEU A 30 0.16 4.02 6.45
N LEU A 31 0.35 2.75 6.16
CA LEU A 31 1.64 2.06 6.28
C LEU A 31 2.39 2.16 4.95
N VAL A 32 3.60 2.72 5.02
CA VAL A 32 4.50 2.85 3.85
C VAL A 32 5.86 2.32 4.26
N CYS A 33 6.32 1.26 3.61
CA CYS A 33 7.54 0.54 4.01
C CYS A 33 8.35 0.06 2.81
N GLY A 34 9.63 -0.23 3.04
CA GLY A 34 10.54 -0.86 2.07
C GLY A 34 10.44 -2.39 2.02
N LEU A 35 11.16 -3.00 1.08
CA LEU A 35 11.07 -4.44 0.76
C LEU A 35 11.42 -5.37 1.92
N GLY A 36 12.28 -4.95 2.86
CA GLY A 36 12.63 -5.71 4.05
C GLY A 36 11.46 -6.01 5.00
N THR A 37 10.38 -5.27 4.87
CA THR A 37 9.17 -5.41 5.69
C THR A 37 8.51 -6.80 5.58
N ARG A 38 8.68 -7.50 4.47
CA ARG A 38 8.09 -8.83 4.22
C ARG A 38 8.52 -9.89 5.22
N SER A 39 9.69 -9.73 5.83
CA SER A 39 10.24 -10.64 6.84
C SER A 39 10.18 -10.10 8.26
N VAL A 40 9.58 -8.94 8.48
CA VAL A 40 9.43 -8.37 9.83
C VAL A 40 8.44 -9.23 10.63
N ARG A 41 8.90 -9.67 11.80
CA ARG A 41 8.11 -10.40 12.78
C ARG A 41 8.29 -9.69 14.12
N ASP A 42 7.45 -8.69 14.36
CA ASP A 42 7.50 -7.83 15.54
C ASP A 42 6.15 -7.87 16.25
N ALA A 43 6.13 -8.53 17.41
CA ALA A 43 4.92 -8.68 18.21
C ALA A 43 4.40 -7.34 18.75
N ALA A 44 5.29 -6.39 19.04
CA ALA A 44 4.90 -5.07 19.52
C ALA A 44 4.24 -4.26 18.40
N LEU A 45 4.80 -4.32 17.17
CA LEU A 45 4.20 -3.70 16.00
C LEU A 45 2.83 -4.33 15.67
N SER A 46 2.75 -5.66 15.69
CA SER A 46 1.48 -6.38 15.45
C SER A 46 0.42 -5.99 16.50
N ALA A 47 0.79 -5.89 17.77
CA ALA A 47 -0.12 -5.46 18.83
C ALA A 47 -0.57 -3.99 18.63
N TRP A 48 0.33 -3.11 18.21
CA TRP A 48 0.00 -1.72 17.90
C TRP A 48 -0.94 -1.62 16.70
N LEU A 49 -0.69 -2.36 15.62
CA LEU A 49 -1.57 -2.41 14.45
C LEU A 49 -2.98 -2.90 14.81
N LYS A 50 -3.10 -3.90 15.68
CA LYS A 50 -4.41 -4.35 16.19
C LYS A 50 -5.16 -3.25 16.93
N LYS A 51 -4.46 -2.38 17.69
CA LYS A 51 -5.10 -1.20 18.31
C LYS A 51 -5.58 -0.20 17.27
N MET A 52 -4.86 -0.07 16.15
CA MET A 52 -5.25 0.82 15.04
C MET A 52 -6.34 0.23 14.14
N ALA A 53 -6.74 -1.03 14.32
CA ALA A 53 -7.74 -1.68 13.46
C ALA A 53 -9.12 -0.99 13.45
N GLY A 54 -9.44 -0.21 14.48
CA GLY A 54 -10.71 0.54 14.61
C GLY A 54 -10.73 1.91 13.94
N VAL A 55 -9.64 2.37 13.32
CA VAL A 55 -9.64 3.67 12.61
C VAL A 55 -10.57 3.62 11.39
N ARG A 56 -11.01 4.78 10.93
CA ARG A 56 -11.88 4.87 9.75
C ARG A 56 -11.23 4.26 8.50
N ARG A 57 -9.92 4.45 8.33
CA ARG A 57 -9.14 3.84 7.24
C ARG A 57 -7.80 3.33 7.73
N LEU A 58 -7.52 2.07 7.49
CA LEU A 58 -6.22 1.46 7.72
C LEU A 58 -5.65 1.03 6.36
N GLY A 59 -4.65 1.76 5.87
CA GLY A 59 -4.05 1.55 4.56
C GLY A 59 -2.68 0.90 4.64
N ALA A 60 -2.36 0.06 3.66
CA ALA A 60 -1.03 -0.50 3.45
C ALA A 60 -0.61 -0.39 1.98
N VAL A 61 0.56 0.17 1.74
CA VAL A 61 1.11 0.40 0.40
C VAL A 61 2.20 -0.62 0.11
N CYS A 62 2.14 -1.27 -1.06
CA CYS A 62 3.15 -2.21 -1.55
C CYS A 62 3.29 -3.43 -0.63
N VAL A 63 4.47 -3.66 -0.08
CA VAL A 63 4.77 -4.77 0.83
C VAL A 63 4.33 -4.51 2.27
N SER A 64 3.80 -3.33 2.59
CA SER A 64 3.26 -3.06 3.93
C SER A 64 2.04 -3.93 4.26
N SER A 65 1.36 -4.50 3.25
CA SER A 65 0.30 -5.51 3.44
C SER A 65 0.77 -6.74 4.23
N PHE A 66 2.07 -7.08 4.18
CA PHE A 66 2.64 -8.16 5.00
C PHE A 66 2.56 -7.86 6.50
N LEU A 67 2.69 -6.59 6.90
CA LEU A 67 2.53 -6.19 8.31
C LEU A 67 1.10 -6.38 8.81
N LEU A 68 0.12 -6.03 7.97
CA LEU A 68 -1.29 -6.26 8.30
C LEU A 68 -1.63 -7.75 8.34
N ALA A 69 -1.05 -8.55 7.43
CA ALA A 69 -1.22 -10.00 7.42
C ALA A 69 -0.58 -10.64 8.65
N GLU A 70 0.64 -10.25 9.03
CA GLU A 70 1.34 -10.71 10.24
C GLU A 70 0.55 -10.39 11.51
N ALA A 71 -0.08 -9.23 11.55
CA ALA A 71 -0.97 -8.86 12.64
C ALA A 71 -2.32 -9.60 12.62
N GLY A 72 -2.59 -10.46 11.61
CA GLY A 72 -3.86 -11.19 11.45
C GLY A 72 -5.03 -10.30 11.00
N LEU A 73 -4.78 -9.04 10.61
CA LEU A 73 -5.81 -8.09 10.23
C LEU A 73 -6.37 -8.34 8.83
N LEU A 74 -5.68 -9.15 8.02
CA LEU A 74 -6.14 -9.53 6.67
C LEU A 74 -6.80 -10.92 6.62
N ASN A 75 -6.90 -11.65 7.73
CA ASN A 75 -7.50 -12.98 7.75
C ASN A 75 -8.96 -12.94 7.26
N GLY A 76 -9.27 -13.76 6.26
CA GLY A 76 -10.58 -13.81 5.60
C GLY A 76 -10.92 -12.60 4.72
N ARG A 77 -10.02 -11.62 4.58
CA ARG A 77 -10.23 -10.39 3.82
C ARG A 77 -9.57 -10.43 2.45
N ARG A 78 -10.12 -9.64 1.54
CA ARG A 78 -9.52 -9.33 0.24
C ARG A 78 -8.36 -8.36 0.44
N ALA A 79 -7.25 -8.60 -0.23
CA ALA A 79 -6.10 -7.72 -0.19
C ALA A 79 -5.28 -7.82 -1.47
N THR A 80 -4.51 -6.79 -1.78
CA THR A 80 -3.47 -6.82 -2.80
C THR A 80 -2.12 -6.40 -2.25
N ALA A 81 -1.08 -6.70 -3.00
CA ALA A 81 0.29 -6.26 -2.77
C ALA A 81 0.96 -6.00 -4.12
N HIS A 82 2.18 -5.53 -4.12
CA HIS A 82 2.97 -5.39 -5.34
C HIS A 82 3.00 -6.71 -6.14
N TRP A 83 2.82 -6.64 -7.46
CA TRP A 83 2.68 -7.80 -8.35
C TRP A 83 3.76 -8.87 -8.17
N LYS A 84 5.00 -8.47 -7.85
CA LYS A 84 6.10 -9.41 -7.57
C LYS A 84 5.87 -10.24 -6.29
N PHE A 85 5.12 -9.72 -5.33
CA PHE A 85 5.05 -10.27 -3.98
C PHE A 85 3.66 -10.79 -3.60
N GLY A 86 2.66 -10.64 -4.45
CA GLY A 86 1.31 -11.15 -4.20
C GLY A 86 1.27 -12.66 -3.96
N ARG A 87 2.04 -13.45 -4.76
CA ARG A 87 2.14 -14.90 -4.57
C ARG A 87 2.85 -15.26 -3.25
N GLU A 88 3.85 -14.49 -2.86
CA GLU A 88 4.55 -14.67 -1.59
C GLU A 88 3.60 -14.38 -0.41
N LEU A 89 2.83 -13.30 -0.48
CA LEU A 89 1.82 -12.95 0.51
C LEU A 89 0.79 -14.09 0.67
N ALA A 90 0.22 -14.58 -0.42
CA ALA A 90 -0.74 -15.68 -0.39
C ALA A 90 -0.15 -16.98 0.19
N LYS A 91 1.12 -17.28 -0.09
CA LYS A 91 1.80 -18.46 0.42
C LYS A 91 2.09 -18.36 1.93
N GLN A 92 2.52 -17.17 2.41
CA GLN A 92 2.85 -16.97 3.82
C GLN A 92 1.61 -16.83 4.70
N TYR A 93 0.52 -16.27 4.15
CA TYR A 93 -0.72 -15.99 4.88
C TYR A 93 -1.92 -16.56 4.12
N PRO A 94 -2.15 -17.88 4.18
CA PRO A 94 -3.16 -18.57 3.36
C PRO A 94 -4.61 -18.17 3.69
N GLU A 95 -4.84 -17.53 4.84
CA GLU A 95 -6.15 -16.99 5.20
C GLU A 95 -6.49 -15.67 4.49
N VAL A 96 -5.52 -15.03 3.84
CA VAL A 96 -5.72 -13.79 3.07
C VAL A 96 -6.20 -14.12 1.67
N ARG A 97 -7.28 -13.48 1.24
CA ARG A 97 -7.77 -13.58 -0.15
C ARG A 97 -7.00 -12.61 -1.04
N VAL A 98 -5.82 -13.02 -1.49
CA VAL A 98 -4.95 -12.14 -2.28
C VAL A 98 -5.46 -12.00 -3.70
N GLU A 99 -5.71 -10.76 -4.11
CA GLU A 99 -6.01 -10.37 -5.49
C GLU A 99 -4.75 -9.82 -6.15
N HIS A 100 -4.35 -10.42 -7.26
CA HIS A 100 -3.05 -10.14 -7.89
C HIS A 100 -3.07 -8.96 -8.85
N ASP A 101 -4.23 -8.69 -9.47
CA ASP A 101 -4.34 -7.71 -10.54
C ASP A 101 -4.65 -6.28 -10.08
N PRO A 102 -5.53 -6.03 -9.08
CA PRO A 102 -5.96 -4.69 -8.76
C PRO A 102 -4.83 -3.76 -8.29
N LEU A 103 -4.90 -2.49 -8.68
CA LEU A 103 -4.02 -1.43 -8.17
C LEU A 103 -4.18 -1.26 -6.68
N TRP A 104 -5.42 -1.30 -6.19
CA TRP A 104 -5.72 -1.30 -4.78
C TRP A 104 -7.06 -1.97 -4.51
N VAL A 105 -7.21 -2.50 -3.30
CA VAL A 105 -8.40 -3.21 -2.82
C VAL A 105 -8.87 -2.57 -1.51
N LYS A 106 -10.18 -2.37 -1.39
CA LYS A 106 -10.87 -2.01 -0.15
C LYS A 106 -11.66 -3.21 0.35
N ASP A 107 -11.48 -3.55 1.61
CA ASP A 107 -12.30 -4.55 2.31
C ASP A 107 -12.64 -4.01 3.71
N GLY A 108 -13.88 -3.57 3.89
CA GLY A 108 -14.29 -2.83 5.08
C GLY A 108 -13.54 -1.51 5.20
N ASN A 109 -12.84 -1.32 6.32
CA ASN A 109 -12.00 -0.16 6.56
C ASN A 109 -10.50 -0.38 6.23
N ILE A 110 -10.15 -1.56 5.70
CA ILE A 110 -8.79 -1.87 5.31
C ILE A 110 -8.60 -1.63 3.81
N TYR A 111 -7.50 -0.96 3.47
CA TYR A 111 -7.10 -0.65 2.10
C TYR A 111 -5.70 -1.19 1.86
N THR A 112 -5.51 -1.93 0.79
CA THR A 112 -4.19 -2.41 0.37
C THR A 112 -3.92 -1.99 -1.07
N SER A 113 -2.70 -1.58 -1.36
CA SER A 113 -2.31 -1.06 -2.67
C SER A 113 -1.07 -1.77 -3.19
N ALA A 114 -0.97 -1.92 -4.51
CA ALA A 114 0.20 -2.48 -5.20
C ALA A 114 1.49 -1.68 -4.98
N GLY A 115 1.39 -0.44 -4.55
CA GLY A 115 2.53 0.38 -4.20
C GLY A 115 2.98 1.34 -5.28
N LEU A 116 3.97 2.18 -4.91
CA LEU A 116 4.49 3.24 -5.76
C LEU A 116 3.36 4.11 -6.33
N SER A 117 3.21 4.18 -7.64
CA SER A 117 2.17 5.00 -8.27
C SER A 117 0.74 4.58 -7.87
N ALA A 118 0.49 3.30 -7.62
CA ALA A 118 -0.82 2.84 -7.13
C ALA A 118 -1.12 3.32 -5.69
N GLY A 119 -0.09 3.66 -4.90
CA GLY A 119 -0.26 4.34 -3.61
C GLY A 119 -0.79 5.75 -3.77
N ILE A 120 -0.41 6.46 -4.84
CA ILE A 120 -0.95 7.77 -5.19
C ILE A 120 -2.44 7.64 -5.56
N ASP A 121 -2.79 6.65 -6.39
CA ASP A 121 -4.20 6.38 -6.75
C ASP A 121 -5.06 6.10 -5.52
N LEU A 122 -4.55 5.32 -4.57
CA LEU A 122 -5.23 5.08 -3.29
C LEU A 122 -5.40 6.36 -2.47
N ALA A 123 -4.35 7.19 -2.37
CA ALA A 123 -4.44 8.46 -1.64
C ALA A 123 -5.47 9.41 -2.27
N LEU A 124 -5.50 9.50 -3.60
CA LEU A 124 -6.49 10.29 -4.33
C LEU A 124 -7.92 9.73 -4.15
N ALA A 125 -8.08 8.40 -4.04
CA ALA A 125 -9.37 7.81 -3.72
C ALA A 125 -9.84 8.21 -2.31
N TRP A 126 -8.93 8.33 -1.34
CA TRP A 126 -9.26 8.84 -0.01
C TRP A 126 -9.64 10.33 -0.01
N VAL A 127 -8.94 11.14 -0.81
CA VAL A 127 -9.32 12.56 -1.01
C VAL A 127 -10.71 12.65 -1.65
N GLU A 128 -11.00 11.80 -2.62
CA GLU A 128 -12.32 11.77 -3.26
C GLU A 128 -13.44 11.35 -2.29
N GLU A 129 -13.19 10.35 -1.44
CA GLU A 129 -14.15 9.93 -0.39
C GLU A 129 -14.44 11.07 0.61
N ASP A 130 -13.46 11.90 0.93
CA ASP A 130 -13.59 12.97 1.94
C ASP A 130 -14.07 14.30 1.36
N CYS A 131 -13.61 14.64 0.18
CA CYS A 131 -13.73 16.00 -0.36
C CYS A 131 -14.42 16.03 -1.72
N GLY A 132 -14.78 14.88 -2.26
CA GLY A 132 -15.43 14.76 -3.56
C GLY A 132 -14.46 14.73 -4.75
N VAL A 133 -15.02 14.35 -5.90
CA VAL A 133 -14.25 14.10 -7.14
C VAL A 133 -13.54 15.36 -7.65
N GLY A 134 -14.11 16.55 -7.44
CA GLY A 134 -13.54 17.83 -7.90
C GLY A 134 -12.17 18.07 -7.26
N LEU A 135 -12.08 18.03 -5.92
CA LEU A 135 -10.83 18.28 -5.22
C LEU A 135 -9.79 17.17 -5.49
N ALA A 136 -10.22 15.91 -5.57
CA ALA A 136 -9.32 14.82 -5.94
C ALA A 136 -8.74 15.02 -7.37
N HIS A 137 -9.52 15.59 -8.29
CA HIS A 137 -9.06 15.91 -9.64
C HIS A 137 -8.06 17.07 -9.63
N GLU A 138 -8.32 18.13 -8.87
CA GLU A 138 -7.38 19.23 -8.69
C GLU A 138 -6.06 18.74 -8.11
N ALA A 139 -6.09 17.94 -7.05
CA ALA A 139 -4.89 17.35 -6.46
C ALA A 139 -4.10 16.50 -7.47
N ALA A 140 -4.78 15.73 -8.32
CA ALA A 140 -4.13 14.96 -9.37
C ALA A 140 -3.45 15.85 -10.41
N ARG A 141 -4.04 16.99 -10.76
CA ARG A 141 -3.45 17.99 -11.66
C ARG A 141 -2.21 18.64 -11.08
N GLU A 142 -2.25 19.03 -9.81
CA GLU A 142 -1.07 19.59 -9.10
C GLU A 142 0.09 18.58 -9.02
N LEU A 143 -0.21 17.27 -8.93
CA LEU A 143 0.76 16.19 -9.00
C LEU A 143 1.23 15.88 -10.42
N VAL A 144 0.72 16.58 -11.44
CA VAL A 144 1.02 16.37 -12.87
C VAL A 144 0.76 14.92 -13.30
N LEU A 145 -0.28 14.29 -12.75
CA LEU A 145 -0.62 12.92 -13.11
C LEU A 145 -1.31 12.90 -14.48
N PHE A 146 -0.85 12.00 -15.33
CA PHE A 146 -1.42 11.80 -16.67
C PHE A 146 -2.86 11.27 -16.61
N LEU A 147 -3.14 10.37 -15.66
CA LEU A 147 -4.44 9.74 -15.49
C LEU A 147 -4.63 9.29 -14.03
N ARG A 148 -5.83 9.50 -13.50
CA ARG A 148 -6.29 8.83 -12.28
C ARG A 148 -6.79 7.43 -12.62
N ARG A 149 -6.30 6.43 -11.91
CA ARG A 149 -6.65 5.03 -12.17
C ARG A 149 -7.60 4.50 -11.10
N PRO A 150 -8.71 3.84 -11.48
CA PRO A 150 -9.57 3.17 -10.51
C PRO A 150 -8.88 1.95 -9.89
N GLY A 151 -9.22 1.62 -8.65
CA GLY A 151 -8.57 0.55 -7.89
C GLY A 151 -8.57 -0.81 -8.56
N GLY A 152 -9.67 -1.17 -9.23
CA GLY A 152 -9.81 -2.44 -9.93
C GLY A 152 -9.01 -2.57 -11.22
N GLN A 153 -8.30 -1.52 -11.66
CA GLN A 153 -7.48 -1.60 -12.87
C GLN A 153 -6.25 -2.51 -12.64
N PRO A 154 -5.85 -3.31 -13.64
CA PRO A 154 -4.67 -4.15 -13.55
C PRO A 154 -3.39 -3.37 -13.26
N GLN A 155 -2.52 -3.92 -12.40
CA GLN A 155 -1.22 -3.34 -12.06
C GLN A 155 -0.29 -3.22 -13.28
N LEU A 156 -0.37 -4.19 -14.19
CA LEU A 156 0.41 -4.20 -15.43
C LEU A 156 -0.53 -3.90 -16.60
N SER A 157 -0.32 -2.77 -17.26
CA SER A 157 -1.12 -2.39 -18.41
C SER A 157 -0.73 -3.18 -19.66
N VAL A 158 -1.69 -3.41 -20.56
CA VAL A 158 -1.44 -4.01 -21.89
C VAL A 158 -0.42 -3.18 -22.68
N SER A 159 -0.48 -1.86 -22.57
CA SER A 159 0.47 -0.94 -23.21
C SER A 159 1.91 -1.18 -22.74
N LEU A 160 2.11 -1.37 -21.43
CA LEU A 160 3.44 -1.64 -20.88
C LEU A 160 3.96 -3.01 -21.31
N ALA A 161 3.09 -4.01 -21.37
CA ALA A 161 3.45 -5.35 -21.87
C ALA A 161 3.84 -5.33 -23.36
N SER A 162 3.12 -4.56 -24.19
CA SER A 162 3.44 -4.42 -25.62
C SER A 162 4.75 -3.67 -25.87
N GLN A 163 5.05 -2.64 -25.07
CA GLN A 163 6.34 -1.95 -25.13
C GLN A 163 7.51 -2.88 -24.80
N ALA A 164 7.37 -3.72 -23.76
CA ALA A 164 8.39 -4.71 -23.40
C ALA A 164 8.63 -5.72 -24.54
N SER A 165 7.58 -6.21 -25.18
CA SER A 165 7.69 -7.13 -26.32
C SER A 165 8.37 -6.50 -27.55
N ALA A 166 8.05 -5.24 -27.83
CA ALA A 166 8.69 -4.50 -28.94
C ALA A 166 10.20 -4.30 -28.70
N MET A 167 10.62 -4.03 -27.45
CA MET A 167 12.04 -3.89 -27.10
C MET A 167 12.82 -5.21 -27.21
N MET A 168 12.19 -6.36 -26.99
CA MET A 168 12.83 -7.68 -27.12
C MET A 168 12.99 -8.13 -28.58
N SER A 169 12.20 -7.59 -29.50
CA SER A 169 12.29 -7.94 -30.95
C SER A 169 13.35 -7.12 -31.70
N ILE A 170 14.02 -6.14 -31.05
CA ILE A 170 15.08 -5.31 -31.66
C ILE A 170 16.49 -5.82 -31.31
N ARG A 171 16.59 -6.95 -30.62
CA ARG A 171 17.85 -7.66 -30.34
C ARG A 171 17.95 -8.93 -31.16
#